data_0b28e79f12c7ac3e6986ab8805a7d2db
#
_entry.id   0b28e79f12c7ac3e6986ab8805a7d2db
#
_cell.length_a   1.000
_cell.length_b   1.000
_cell.length_c   1.000
_cell.angle_alpha   90.00
_cell.angle_beta   90.00
_cell.angle_gamma   90.00
#
_symmetry.space_group_name_H-M   'P 1'
#
loop_
_entity.id
_entity.type
_entity.pdbx_description
1 polymer ?
#
loop_
_entity_poly.entity_id
_entity_poly.type
_entity_poly.pdbx_seq_one_letter_code
_entity_poly.pdbx_strand_id
1 'polypeptide(L)'
;MFVTTLLTACQNKNCDKQTKENMKQELTLTQEWDKVFPLSEKVNHRKVTFNTQYGLTLAADLYTPKDAEGKLAAIAVSGPFGATKEQSSGLYAMKMAERGF
;
A
#
# COMPACT_ATOMS: atom_id res chain seq x y z
N MET A 1 -42.62 -11.11 18.91
CA MET A 1 -41.69 -11.27 20.04
C MET A 1 -40.28 -11.72 19.61
N PHE A 2 -40.12 -12.38 18.48
CA PHE A 2 -38.85 -12.82 17.96
C PHE A 2 -38.07 -11.76 17.19
N VAL A 3 -38.71 -10.70 16.72
CA VAL A 3 -38.10 -9.62 15.92
C VAL A 3 -37.27 -8.66 16.77
N THR A 4 -37.59 -8.50 18.04
CA THR A 4 -36.88 -7.60 18.97
C THR A 4 -35.55 -8.12 19.44
N THR A 5 -35.32 -9.43 19.46
CA THR A 5 -34.02 -10.02 19.84
C THR A 5 -33.00 -9.93 18.74
N LEU A 6 -33.37 -9.93 17.47
CA LEU A 6 -32.49 -9.76 16.32
C LEU A 6 -31.99 -8.33 16.17
N LEU A 7 -32.84 -7.33 16.49
CA LEU A 7 -32.47 -5.92 16.48
C LEU A 7 -31.46 -5.54 17.58
N THR A 8 -31.53 -6.20 18.74
CA THR A 8 -30.60 -5.98 19.87
C THR A 8 -29.22 -6.56 19.58
N ALA A 9 -29.08 -7.61 18.77
CA ALA A 9 -27.82 -8.19 18.39
C ALA A 9 -27.01 -7.26 17.43
N CYS A 10 -27.70 -6.51 16.55
CA CYS A 10 -27.09 -5.53 15.65
C CYS A 10 -26.71 -4.22 16.33
N GLN A 11 -27.27 -3.93 17.52
CA GLN A 11 -26.96 -2.72 18.29
C GLN A 11 -25.88 -2.95 19.37
N ASN A 12 -25.34 -4.15 19.46
CA ASN A 12 -24.31 -4.44 20.44
C ASN A 12 -22.98 -3.81 20.00
N LYS A 13 -22.33 -3.10 20.92
CA LYS A 13 -21.02 -2.45 20.73
C LYS A 13 -19.93 -3.41 20.22
N ASN A 14 -20.12 -4.71 20.34
CA ASN A 14 -19.22 -5.73 19.80
C ASN A 14 -19.30 -5.86 18.27
N CYS A 15 -20.45 -5.56 17.64
CA CYS A 15 -20.56 -5.51 16.18
C CYS A 15 -19.70 -4.37 15.58
N ASP A 16 -19.71 -3.20 16.21
CA ASP A 16 -18.91 -2.05 15.77
C ASP A 16 -17.40 -2.30 15.94
N LYS A 17 -17.00 -3.03 16.98
CA LYS A 17 -15.62 -3.44 17.18
C LYS A 17 -15.15 -4.44 16.12
N GLN A 18 -15.96 -5.45 15.80
CA GLN A 18 -15.63 -6.44 14.77
C GLN A 18 -15.53 -5.83 13.39
N THR A 19 -16.41 -4.89 13.05
CA THR A 19 -16.35 -4.19 11.77
C THR A 19 -15.11 -3.27 11.67
N LYS A 20 -14.74 -2.61 12.78
CA LYS A 20 -13.54 -1.78 12.85
C LYS A 20 -12.23 -2.58 12.87
N GLU A 21 -12.24 -3.76 13.49
CA GLU A 21 -11.08 -4.68 13.49
C GLU A 21 -10.88 -5.33 12.12
N ASN A 22 -11.95 -5.67 11.41
CA ASN A 22 -11.87 -6.18 10.04
C ASN A 22 -11.38 -5.14 9.02
N MET A 23 -11.56 -3.85 9.27
CA MET A 23 -10.99 -2.78 8.44
C MET A 23 -9.50 -2.52 8.70
N LYS A 24 -8.96 -3.02 9.81
CA LYS A 24 -7.54 -2.96 10.16
C LYS A 24 -6.83 -4.28 9.85
N GLN A 25 -7.15 -4.91 8.72
CA GLN A 25 -6.34 -6.04 8.26
C GLN A 25 -4.92 -5.59 8.00
N GLU A 26 -3.98 -6.03 8.84
CA GLU A 26 -2.56 -5.93 8.54
C GLU A 26 -2.27 -6.75 7.30
N LEU A 27 -1.91 -6.07 6.22
CA LEU A 27 -1.47 -6.72 5.01
C LEU A 27 -0.04 -7.22 5.20
N THR A 28 0.14 -8.54 5.17
CA THR A 28 1.46 -9.13 5.12
C THR A 28 1.97 -9.09 3.68
N LEU A 29 2.96 -8.25 3.42
CA LEU A 29 3.54 -8.10 2.09
C LEU A 29 4.72 -9.05 1.91
N THR A 30 4.73 -9.77 0.78
CA THR A 30 5.91 -10.50 0.32
C THR A 30 6.94 -9.51 -0.19
N GLN A 31 8.15 -9.52 0.37
CA GLN A 31 9.22 -8.59 -0.04
C GLN A 31 10.03 -9.07 -1.25
N GLU A 32 9.67 -10.19 -1.84
CA GLU A 32 10.30 -10.72 -3.04
C GLU A 32 10.09 -9.79 -4.24
N TRP A 33 11.06 -9.80 -5.15
CA TRP A 33 10.97 -9.05 -6.40
C TRP A 33 9.99 -9.74 -7.35
N ASP A 34 8.86 -9.09 -7.62
CA ASP A 34 7.73 -9.63 -8.36
C ASP A 34 7.47 -8.90 -9.69
N LYS A 35 8.47 -8.18 -10.18
CA LYS A 35 8.36 -7.37 -11.39
C LYS A 35 9.07 -8.01 -12.57
N VAL A 36 8.59 -7.72 -13.78
CA VAL A 36 9.17 -8.26 -15.04
C VAL A 36 10.47 -7.58 -15.45
N PHE A 37 10.80 -6.43 -14.86
CA PHE A 37 12.05 -5.72 -15.10
C PHE A 37 13.05 -5.98 -13.96
N PRO A 38 14.36 -5.95 -14.21
CA PRO A 38 15.36 -6.16 -13.17
C PRO A 38 15.43 -4.99 -12.19
N LEU A 39 15.72 -5.28 -10.93
CA LEU A 39 15.99 -4.25 -9.93
C LEU A 39 17.31 -3.55 -10.26
N SER A 40 17.31 -2.22 -10.24
CA SER A 40 18.52 -1.43 -10.42
C SER A 40 19.42 -1.53 -9.18
N GLU A 41 20.72 -1.70 -9.41
CA GLU A 41 21.73 -1.74 -8.34
C GLU A 41 21.87 -0.40 -7.61
N LYS A 42 21.43 0.70 -8.22
CA LYS A 42 21.50 2.07 -7.68
C LYS A 42 20.33 2.44 -6.79
N VAL A 43 19.33 1.57 -6.68
CA VAL A 43 18.06 1.86 -6.03
C VAL A 43 17.75 0.83 -4.97
N ASN A 44 17.30 1.28 -3.81
CA ASN A 44 16.68 0.44 -2.80
C ASN A 44 15.18 0.34 -3.06
N HIS A 45 14.64 -0.85 -2.95
CA HIS A 45 13.21 -1.12 -3.10
C HIS A 45 12.65 -1.69 -1.79
N ARG A 46 11.47 -1.24 -1.42
CA ARG A 46 10.73 -1.76 -0.29
C ARG A 46 9.22 -1.67 -0.55
N LYS A 47 8.49 -2.73 -0.25
CA LYS A 47 7.03 -2.70 -0.22
C LYS A 47 6.56 -2.09 1.09
N VAL A 48 5.62 -1.16 1.01
CA VAL A 48 5.07 -0.44 2.15
C VAL A 48 3.55 -0.46 2.11
N THR A 49 2.93 -0.28 3.26
CA THR A 49 1.48 -0.09 3.38
C THR A 49 1.18 1.27 3.98
N PHE A 50 0.08 1.87 3.58
CA PHE A 50 -0.43 3.10 4.18
C PHE A 50 -1.96 3.10 4.16
N ASN A 51 -2.54 3.86 5.06
CA ASN A 51 -3.98 3.99 5.19
C ASN A 51 -4.47 5.26 4.49
N THR A 52 -5.57 5.13 3.75
CA THR A 52 -6.26 6.29 3.20
C THR A 52 -7.12 6.97 4.27
N GLN A 53 -7.56 8.20 3.99
CA GLN A 53 -8.53 8.90 4.84
C GLN A 53 -9.86 8.16 5.02
N TYR A 54 -10.18 7.22 4.13
CA TYR A 54 -11.39 6.38 4.20
C TYR A 54 -11.17 5.07 4.94
N GLY A 55 -10.02 4.87 5.58
CA GLY A 55 -9.70 3.66 6.34
C GLY A 55 -9.28 2.45 5.49
N LEU A 56 -9.02 2.65 4.20
CA LEU A 56 -8.51 1.60 3.32
C LEU A 56 -6.99 1.47 3.46
N THR A 57 -6.50 0.24 3.58
CA THR A 57 -5.07 -0.06 3.56
C THR A 57 -4.60 -0.34 2.15
N LEU A 58 -3.65 0.43 1.66
CA LEU A 58 -3.07 0.28 0.33
C LEU A 58 -1.63 -0.22 0.42
N ALA A 59 -1.23 -1.03 -0.55
CA ALA A 59 0.14 -1.47 -0.74
C ALA A 59 0.82 -0.62 -1.82
N ALA A 60 2.04 -0.21 -1.56
CA ALA A 60 2.86 0.56 -2.49
C ALA A 60 4.29 0.03 -2.56
N ASP A 61 4.99 0.38 -3.60
CA ASP A 61 6.42 0.17 -3.75
C ASP A 61 7.14 1.50 -3.53
N LEU A 62 8.09 1.50 -2.62
CA LEU A 62 8.95 2.65 -2.35
C LEU A 62 10.32 2.39 -2.97
N TYR A 63 10.74 3.29 -3.84
CA TYR A 63 12.07 3.29 -4.45
C TYR A 63 12.87 4.48 -3.93
N THR A 64 14.07 4.22 -3.45
CA THR A 64 14.97 5.26 -2.94
C THR A 64 16.37 5.09 -3.53
N PRO A 65 17.05 6.18 -3.91
CA PRO A 65 18.44 6.08 -4.35
C PRO A 65 19.32 5.56 -3.21
N LYS A 66 20.31 4.71 -3.52
CA LYS A 66 21.28 4.22 -2.51
C LYS A 66 22.22 5.29 -2.03
N ASP A 67 22.59 6.21 -2.90
CA ASP A 67 23.57 7.28 -2.64
C ASP A 67 22.89 8.60 -2.21
N ALA A 68 21.66 8.51 -1.73
CA ALA A 68 20.91 9.69 -1.33
C ALA A 68 21.44 10.29 -0.02
N GLU A 69 21.84 11.54 -0.06
CA GLU A 69 22.21 12.34 1.11
C GLU A 69 21.17 13.45 1.33
N GLY A 70 20.69 13.59 2.56
CA GLY A 70 19.76 14.66 2.94
C GLY A 70 18.32 14.45 2.51
N LYS A 71 17.59 15.54 2.34
CA LYS A 71 16.19 15.53 1.93
C LYS A 71 16.07 15.37 0.42
N LEU A 72 15.28 14.40 -0.02
CA LEU A 72 14.98 14.14 -1.42
C LEU A 72 13.60 14.69 -1.77
N ALA A 73 13.44 15.09 -3.03
CA ALA A 73 12.11 15.33 -3.59
C ALA A 73 11.36 14.01 -3.73
N ALA A 74 10.07 14.00 -3.40
CA ALA A 74 9.22 12.83 -3.51
C ALA A 74 8.33 12.91 -4.75
N ILE A 75 8.24 11.81 -5.49
CA ILE A 75 7.36 11.66 -6.64
C ILE A 75 6.39 10.52 -6.36
N ALA A 76 5.09 10.79 -6.45
CA ALA A 76 4.06 9.77 -6.43
C ALA A 76 3.75 9.34 -7.86
N VAL A 77 3.82 8.04 -8.12
CA VAL A 77 3.54 7.45 -9.44
C VAL A 77 2.39 6.48 -9.31
N SER A 78 1.39 6.62 -10.17
CA SER A 78 0.30 5.66 -10.29
C SER A 78 0.11 5.23 -11.74
N GLY A 79 -0.40 4.02 -11.93
CA GLY A 79 -0.71 3.48 -13.25
C GLY A 79 -2.11 3.88 -13.73
N PRO A 80 -2.41 3.64 -15.01
CA PRO A 80 -3.76 3.78 -15.53
C PRO A 80 -4.71 2.72 -14.94
N PHE A 81 -6.00 2.92 -15.14
CA PHE A 81 -7.02 1.95 -14.74
C PHE A 81 -6.72 0.56 -15.31
N GLY A 82 -6.75 -0.45 -14.46
CA GLY A 82 -6.44 -1.84 -14.82
C GLY A 82 -4.97 -2.23 -14.84
N ALA A 83 -4.04 -1.28 -14.65
CA ALA A 83 -2.62 -1.59 -14.49
C ALA A 83 -2.24 -1.80 -13.02
N THR A 84 -1.26 -2.65 -12.78
CA THR A 84 -0.70 -2.86 -11.44
C THR A 84 0.56 -2.03 -11.21
N LYS A 85 0.91 -1.83 -9.93
CA LYS A 85 2.11 -1.08 -9.55
C LYS A 85 3.43 -1.77 -9.97
N GLU A 86 3.38 -3.07 -10.22
CA GLU A 86 4.52 -3.90 -10.65
C GLU A 86 4.85 -3.73 -12.14
N GLN A 87 4.00 -3.03 -12.89
CA GLN A 87 4.16 -2.78 -14.32
C GLN A 87 4.86 -1.44 -14.62
N SER A 88 4.38 -0.71 -15.61
CA SER A 88 5.01 0.53 -16.08
C SER A 88 5.24 1.58 -15.00
N SER A 89 4.33 1.72 -14.07
CA SER A 89 4.48 2.69 -12.96
C SER A 89 5.65 2.36 -12.05
N GLY A 90 5.87 1.08 -11.74
CA GLY A 90 7.03 0.63 -10.96
C GLY A 90 8.35 0.87 -11.70
N LEU A 91 8.40 0.57 -12.99
CA LEU A 91 9.59 0.85 -13.83
C LEU A 91 9.89 2.36 -13.86
N TYR A 92 8.86 3.18 -14.04
CA TYR A 92 9.04 4.64 -14.08
C TYR A 92 9.54 5.17 -12.73
N ALA A 93 8.96 4.73 -11.62
CA ALA A 93 9.37 5.13 -10.28
C ALA A 93 10.85 4.74 -10.01
N MET A 94 11.25 3.52 -10.38
CA MET A 94 12.62 3.07 -10.24
C MET A 94 13.60 3.94 -11.08
N LYS A 95 13.23 4.27 -12.32
CA LYS A 95 14.06 5.13 -13.18
C LYS A 95 14.19 6.56 -12.66
N MET A 96 13.17 7.07 -12.00
CA MET A 96 13.25 8.38 -11.34
C MET A 96 14.13 8.32 -10.09
N ALA A 97 14.05 7.25 -9.31
CA ALA A 97 14.93 7.03 -8.17
C ALA A 97 16.42 6.91 -8.58
N GLU A 98 16.72 6.29 -9.73
CA GLU A 98 18.08 6.26 -10.29
C GLU A 98 18.64 7.67 -10.57
N ARG A 99 17.76 8.64 -10.79
CA ARG A 99 18.12 10.06 -11.06
C ARG A 99 18.18 10.92 -9.80
N GLY A 100 17.91 10.34 -8.63
CA GLY A 100 18.05 11.01 -7.34
C GLY A 100 16.75 11.54 -6.71
N PHE A 101 15.62 11.05 -7.17
CA PHE A 101 14.32 11.35 -6.54
C PHE A 101 13.93 10.34 -5.49
#